data_c469386ce970631419d49a40b60b9d5e
#
_entry.id   c469386ce970631419d49a40b60b9d5e
#
_cell.length_a   1.000
_cell.length_b   1.000
_cell.length_c   1.000
_cell.angle_alpha   90.00
_cell.angle_beta   90.00
_cell.angle_gamma   90.00
#
_symmetry.space_group_name_H-M   'P 1'
#
loop_
_entity.id
_entity.type
_entity.pdbx_description
1 polymer ?
#
loop_
_entity_poly.entity_id
_entity_poly.type
_entity_poly.pdbx_seq_one_letter_code
_entity_poly.pdbx_strand_id
1 'polypeptide(L)'
;MTTALRLEKITPATVDAALALRVHPHQERNVAPVSTSLAEAYAFGEAAWPRLVFDGDKAVGFLMAFLDLQWNAEKDPDDRRSGLWRLNIAADGQGRGYGRFAVEAVRDELRRRGAAQLYVTWEPGEDGPGAFYERLGFRPTGETSGDQIVGVLDL
;
A
#
# COMPACT_ATOMS: atom_id res chain seq x y z
N MET A 1 16.75 -5.42 -19.81
CA MET A 1 17.48 -5.00 -18.62
C MET A 1 16.78 -5.49 -17.37
N THR A 2 17.50 -6.22 -16.55
CA THR A 2 16.92 -6.78 -15.33
C THR A 2 16.82 -5.67 -14.26
N THR A 3 15.64 -5.47 -13.73
CA THR A 3 15.46 -4.58 -12.60
C THR A 3 15.82 -5.34 -11.33
N ALA A 4 16.55 -4.69 -10.43
CA ALA A 4 16.94 -5.28 -9.15
C ALA A 4 15.95 -4.89 -8.05
N LEU A 5 14.65 -5.04 -8.36
CA LEU A 5 13.58 -4.69 -7.43
C LEU A 5 13.43 -5.76 -6.35
N ARG A 6 13.37 -5.32 -5.11
CA ARG A 6 13.14 -6.21 -3.97
C ARG A 6 12.44 -5.47 -2.83
N LEU A 7 11.85 -6.24 -1.93
CA LEU A 7 11.30 -5.70 -0.68
C LEU A 7 12.32 -5.87 0.44
N GLU A 8 12.35 -4.88 1.33
CA GLU A 8 13.15 -4.91 2.55
C GLU A 8 12.28 -4.56 3.75
N LYS A 9 12.57 -5.18 4.88
CA LYS A 9 11.94 -4.83 6.14
C LYS A 9 12.41 -3.48 6.64
N ILE A 10 11.62 -2.84 7.48
CA ILE A 10 12.04 -1.64 8.20
C ILE A 10 12.87 -2.09 9.40
N THR A 11 14.15 -1.75 9.38
CA THR A 11 15.15 -2.13 10.39
C THR A 11 15.97 -0.90 10.74
N PRO A 12 16.83 -0.96 11.77
CA PRO A 12 17.76 0.15 12.02
C PRO A 12 18.62 0.52 10.80
N ALA A 13 18.87 -0.44 9.91
CA ALA A 13 19.66 -0.18 8.70
C ALA A 13 18.85 0.49 7.57
N THR A 14 17.52 0.40 7.58
CA THR A 14 16.68 0.89 6.48
C THR A 14 15.72 2.01 6.87
N VAL A 15 15.54 2.27 8.16
CA VAL A 15 14.53 3.23 8.62
C VAL A 15 14.80 4.65 8.13
N ASP A 16 16.05 5.07 8.07
CA ASP A 16 16.38 6.42 7.59
C ASP A 16 16.03 6.58 6.11
N ALA A 17 16.28 5.56 5.32
CA ALA A 17 15.88 5.56 3.90
C ALA A 17 14.36 5.65 3.75
N ALA A 18 13.63 4.95 4.61
CA ALA A 18 12.16 5.02 4.63
C ALA A 18 11.66 6.42 4.96
N LEU A 19 12.23 7.03 5.98
CA LEU A 19 11.83 8.38 6.43
C LEU A 19 12.20 9.46 5.43
N ALA A 20 13.20 9.22 4.57
CA ALA A 20 13.63 10.17 3.56
C ALA A 20 12.76 10.15 2.29
N LEU A 21 11.90 9.15 2.11
CA LEU A 21 11.05 9.07 0.92
C LEU A 21 10.04 10.23 0.88
N ARG A 22 9.92 10.83 -0.29
CA ARG A 22 8.95 11.90 -0.54
C ARG A 22 8.25 11.65 -1.87
N VAL A 23 6.93 11.72 -1.85
CA VAL A 23 6.12 11.75 -3.08
C VAL A 23 6.17 13.16 -3.67
N HIS A 24 5.60 13.35 -4.87
CA HIS A 24 5.43 14.71 -5.40
C HIS A 24 4.55 15.56 -4.45
N PRO A 25 4.81 16.88 -4.35
CA PRO A 25 4.02 17.74 -3.44
C PRO A 25 2.50 17.65 -3.67
N HIS A 26 2.07 17.53 -4.92
CA HIS A 26 0.65 17.43 -5.23
C HIS A 26 0.02 16.11 -4.79
N GLN A 27 0.82 15.11 -4.46
CA GLN A 27 0.36 13.79 -3.99
C GLN A 27 0.32 13.70 -2.47
N GLU A 28 0.92 14.64 -1.74
CA GLU A 28 1.01 14.58 -0.28
C GLU A 28 -0.36 14.56 0.41
N ARG A 29 -1.37 15.13 -0.21
CA ARG A 29 -2.73 15.11 0.31
C ARG A 29 -3.41 13.74 0.16
N ASN A 30 -2.90 12.88 -0.74
CA ASN A 30 -3.49 11.58 -1.05
C ASN A 30 -2.85 10.43 -0.28
N VAL A 31 -1.73 10.66 0.37
CA VAL A 31 -1.02 9.61 1.07
C VAL A 31 -0.32 10.17 2.32
N ALA A 32 -0.42 9.44 3.42
CA ALA A 32 0.25 9.83 4.65
C ALA A 32 1.77 9.74 4.51
N PRO A 33 2.53 10.60 5.20
CA PRO A 33 3.99 10.45 5.22
C PRO A 33 4.39 9.11 5.82
N VAL A 34 5.56 8.62 5.42
CA VAL A 34 6.06 7.33 5.91
C VAL A 34 6.15 7.30 7.44
N SER A 35 6.55 8.40 8.07
CA SER A 35 6.63 8.48 9.54
C SER A 35 5.29 8.18 10.23
N THR A 36 4.19 8.70 9.69
CA THR A 36 2.84 8.41 10.19
C THR A 36 2.52 6.93 10.04
N SER A 37 2.82 6.36 8.89
CA SER A 37 2.56 4.94 8.61
C SER A 37 3.36 4.02 9.53
N LEU A 38 4.61 4.37 9.83
CA LEU A 38 5.43 3.58 10.76
C LEU A 38 4.92 3.64 12.20
N ALA A 39 4.40 4.80 12.62
CA ALA A 39 3.77 4.92 13.93
C ALA A 39 2.51 4.06 14.02
N GLU A 40 1.70 4.06 12.96
CA GLU A 40 0.51 3.20 12.88
C GLU A 40 0.90 1.71 12.86
N ALA A 41 1.95 1.36 12.14
CA ALA A 41 2.46 -0.01 12.09
C ALA A 41 2.86 -0.49 13.49
N TYR A 42 3.52 0.35 14.26
CA TYR A 42 3.88 0.02 15.64
C TYR A 42 2.62 -0.24 16.49
N ALA A 43 1.61 0.62 16.35
CA ALA A 43 0.38 0.52 17.13
C ALA A 43 -0.45 -0.72 16.79
N PHE A 44 -0.50 -1.07 15.50
CA PHE A 44 -1.31 -2.20 15.03
C PHE A 44 -0.59 -3.55 15.08
N GLY A 45 0.73 -3.55 15.31
CA GLY A 45 1.49 -4.77 15.47
C GLY A 45 1.41 -5.71 14.26
N GLU A 46 1.01 -6.95 14.48
CA GLU A 46 0.96 -7.97 13.44
C GLU A 46 -0.08 -7.69 12.33
N ALA A 47 -1.02 -6.80 12.57
CA ALA A 47 -2.00 -6.41 11.56
C ALA A 47 -1.43 -5.43 10.53
N ALA A 48 -0.23 -4.92 10.73
CA ALA A 48 0.45 -4.04 9.79
C ALA A 48 1.68 -4.72 9.21
N TRP A 49 1.90 -4.55 7.91
CA TRP A 49 3.03 -5.18 7.20
C TRP A 49 3.73 -4.13 6.34
N PRO A 50 4.61 -3.32 6.95
CA PRO A 50 5.37 -2.30 6.22
C PRO A 50 6.58 -2.89 5.53
N ARG A 51 6.86 -2.42 4.31
CA ARG A 51 8.04 -2.83 3.54
C ARG A 51 8.55 -1.66 2.71
N LEU A 52 9.86 -1.65 2.48
CA LEU A 52 10.49 -0.75 1.52
C LEU A 52 10.68 -1.47 0.20
N VAL A 53 10.52 -0.72 -0.90
CA VAL A 53 10.89 -1.17 -2.23
C VAL A 53 12.25 -0.58 -2.56
N PHE A 54 13.20 -1.43 -2.89
CA PHE A 54 14.53 -1.03 -3.35
C PHE A 54 14.71 -1.37 -4.82
N ASP A 55 15.36 -0.49 -5.53
CA ASP A 55 15.89 -0.76 -6.86
C ASP A 55 17.41 -0.68 -6.76
N GLY A 56 18.07 -1.84 -6.72
CA GLY A 56 19.47 -1.90 -6.36
C GLY A 56 19.69 -1.39 -4.94
N ASP A 57 20.53 -0.36 -4.79
CA ASP A 57 20.84 0.22 -3.48
C ASP A 57 19.94 1.41 -3.11
N LYS A 58 18.99 1.76 -3.98
CA LYS A 58 18.15 2.94 -3.80
C LYS A 58 16.76 2.57 -3.32
N ALA A 59 16.31 3.17 -2.22
CA ALA A 59 14.92 3.07 -1.79
C ALA A 59 14.05 3.92 -2.71
N VAL A 60 13.07 3.29 -3.37
CA VAL A 60 12.23 3.94 -4.38
C VAL A 60 10.76 3.97 -3.98
N GLY A 61 10.37 3.24 -2.94
CA GLY A 61 8.99 3.23 -2.50
C GLY A 61 8.82 2.63 -1.11
N PHE A 62 7.66 2.90 -0.54
CA PHE A 62 7.21 2.33 0.71
C PHE A 62 5.80 1.78 0.50
N LEU A 63 5.54 0.62 1.05
CA LEU A 63 4.20 0.07 1.09
C LEU A 63 3.88 -0.39 2.50
N MET A 64 2.60 -0.39 2.84
CA MET A 64 2.13 -1.01 4.07
C MET A 64 0.82 -1.73 3.79
N ALA A 65 0.80 -3.02 4.04
CA ALA A 65 -0.42 -3.82 3.98
C ALA A 65 -1.08 -3.85 5.35
N PHE A 66 -2.40 -4.06 5.36
CA PHE A 66 -3.13 -4.45 6.56
C PHE A 66 -3.54 -5.92 6.44
N LEU A 67 -3.51 -6.63 7.56
CA LEU A 67 -3.66 -8.08 7.57
C LEU A 67 -4.79 -8.46 8.51
N ASP A 68 -5.82 -9.09 7.96
CA ASP A 68 -6.90 -9.73 8.72
C ASP A 68 -7.53 -8.78 9.76
N LEU A 69 -7.90 -7.57 9.29
CA LEU A 69 -8.56 -6.57 10.14
C LEU A 69 -10.08 -6.71 10.09
N GLN A 70 -10.72 -6.48 11.22
CA GLN A 70 -12.17 -6.27 11.24
C GLN A 70 -12.48 -4.97 10.51
N TRP A 71 -13.12 -5.09 9.36
CA TRP A 71 -13.37 -3.93 8.50
C TRP A 71 -14.41 -2.98 9.09
N ASN A 72 -15.48 -3.55 9.62
CA ASN A 72 -16.58 -2.79 10.21
C ASN A 72 -17.15 -3.58 11.41
N ALA A 73 -16.45 -3.51 12.52
CA ALA A 73 -16.74 -4.32 13.69
C ALA A 73 -18.15 -4.09 14.25
N GLU A 74 -18.72 -2.89 14.07
CA GLU A 74 -20.05 -2.56 14.57
C GLU A 74 -21.16 -3.21 13.75
N LYS A 75 -20.97 -3.36 12.44
CA LYS A 75 -21.97 -3.94 11.54
C LYS A 75 -21.82 -5.43 11.36
N ASP A 76 -20.56 -5.88 11.18
CA ASP A 76 -20.26 -7.28 10.92
C ASP A 76 -18.86 -7.59 11.46
N PRO A 77 -18.78 -8.12 12.70
CA PRO A 77 -17.50 -8.47 13.31
C PRO A 77 -16.77 -9.59 12.57
N ASP A 78 -17.47 -10.36 11.72
CA ASP A 78 -16.87 -11.45 10.95
C ASP A 78 -16.29 -10.96 9.60
N ASP A 79 -16.56 -9.73 9.21
CA ASP A 79 -16.00 -9.14 7.99
C ASP A 79 -14.53 -8.75 8.23
N ARG A 80 -13.65 -9.69 7.95
CA ARG A 80 -12.21 -9.49 8.11
C ARG A 80 -11.58 -9.35 6.73
N ARG A 81 -10.75 -8.32 6.58
CA ARG A 81 -10.16 -7.99 5.28
C ARG A 81 -8.66 -7.78 5.40
N SER A 82 -7.98 -8.04 4.29
CA SER A 82 -6.56 -7.73 4.11
C SER A 82 -6.40 -6.91 2.84
N GLY A 83 -5.40 -6.06 2.82
CA GLY A 83 -5.21 -5.22 1.65
C GLY A 83 -4.00 -4.30 1.75
N LEU A 84 -3.98 -3.33 0.85
CA LEU A 84 -2.95 -2.30 0.79
C LEU A 84 -3.43 -1.06 1.53
N TRP A 85 -2.70 -0.68 2.57
CA TRP A 85 -3.04 0.48 3.40
C TRP A 85 -2.34 1.75 2.92
N ARG A 86 -1.06 1.64 2.57
CA ARG A 86 -0.24 2.79 2.14
C ARG A 86 0.66 2.40 0.98
N LEU A 87 0.80 3.32 0.03
CA LEU A 87 1.73 3.18 -1.09
C LEU A 87 2.33 4.55 -1.40
N ASN A 88 3.62 4.70 -1.11
CA ASN A 88 4.38 5.93 -1.37
C ASN A 88 5.48 5.59 -2.37
N ILE A 89 5.42 6.16 -3.56
CA ILE A 89 6.49 6.03 -4.55
C ILE A 89 7.26 7.35 -4.59
N ALA A 90 8.58 7.27 -4.47
CA ALA A 90 9.44 8.45 -4.49
C ALA A 90 9.19 9.27 -5.75
N ALA A 91 9.18 10.61 -5.60
CA ALA A 91 8.87 11.52 -6.70
C ALA A 91 9.75 11.28 -7.93
N ASP A 92 11.04 11.04 -7.73
CA ASP A 92 12.00 10.80 -8.79
C ASP A 92 11.95 9.39 -9.39
N GLY A 93 11.12 8.52 -8.82
CA GLY A 93 10.97 7.12 -9.27
C GLY A 93 9.64 6.83 -9.96
N GLN A 94 8.77 7.80 -10.07
CA GLN A 94 7.44 7.55 -10.64
C GLN A 94 7.50 7.32 -12.16
N GLY A 95 6.54 6.54 -12.68
CA GLY A 95 6.50 6.17 -14.08
C GLY A 95 7.44 5.02 -14.48
N ARG A 96 8.05 4.34 -13.51
CA ARG A 96 9.02 3.26 -13.75
C ARG A 96 8.51 1.86 -13.36
N GLY A 97 7.22 1.75 -13.02
CA GLY A 97 6.63 0.46 -12.65
C GLY A 97 6.83 0.06 -11.20
N TYR A 98 7.35 0.94 -10.34
CA TYR A 98 7.57 0.62 -8.93
C TYR A 98 6.27 0.41 -8.16
N GLY A 99 5.24 1.21 -8.46
CA GLY A 99 3.92 1.04 -7.85
C GLY A 99 3.29 -0.29 -8.21
N ARG A 100 3.39 -0.69 -9.46
CA ARG A 100 2.91 -1.99 -9.91
C ARG A 100 3.63 -3.13 -9.20
N PHE A 101 4.95 -3.05 -9.12
CA PHE A 101 5.75 -4.04 -8.38
C PHE A 101 5.28 -4.15 -6.93
N ALA A 102 5.05 -3.01 -6.27
CA ALA A 102 4.62 -2.98 -4.87
C ALA A 102 3.27 -3.66 -4.68
N VAL A 103 2.29 -3.36 -5.56
CA VAL A 103 0.96 -3.99 -5.48
C VAL A 103 1.06 -5.49 -5.73
N GLU A 104 1.85 -5.90 -6.72
CA GLU A 104 2.06 -7.32 -7.01
C GLU A 104 2.72 -8.06 -5.84
N ALA A 105 3.64 -7.41 -5.15
CA ALA A 105 4.29 -7.98 -3.97
C ALA A 105 3.29 -8.19 -2.83
N VAL A 106 2.39 -7.23 -2.59
CA VAL A 106 1.34 -7.38 -1.59
C VAL A 106 0.38 -8.50 -2.00
N ARG A 107 0.01 -8.55 -3.27
CA ARG A 107 -0.83 -9.63 -3.79
C ARG A 107 -0.23 -11.00 -3.51
N ASP A 108 1.05 -11.17 -3.80
CA ASP A 108 1.75 -12.44 -3.60
C ASP A 108 1.81 -12.80 -2.11
N GLU A 109 2.06 -11.83 -1.24
CA GLU A 109 2.09 -12.06 0.20
C GLU A 109 0.71 -12.48 0.73
N LEU A 110 -0.35 -11.80 0.30
CA LEU A 110 -1.71 -12.14 0.73
C LEU A 110 -2.12 -13.52 0.24
N ARG A 111 -1.74 -13.90 -0.99
CA ARG A 111 -1.98 -15.25 -1.48
C ARG A 111 -1.30 -16.30 -0.61
N ARG A 112 -0.04 -16.07 -0.21
CA ARG A 112 0.67 -17.00 0.68
C ARG A 112 -0.02 -17.14 2.03
N ARG A 113 -0.71 -16.10 2.48
CA ARG A 113 -1.45 -16.11 3.74
C ARG A 113 -2.86 -16.69 3.62
N GLY A 114 -3.25 -17.08 2.41
CA GLY A 114 -4.56 -17.68 2.16
C GLY A 114 -5.70 -16.68 1.99
N ALA A 115 -5.40 -15.40 1.80
CA ALA A 115 -6.43 -14.40 1.55
C ALA A 115 -7.07 -14.61 0.17
N ALA A 116 -8.37 -14.41 0.08
CA ALA A 116 -9.09 -14.55 -1.18
C ALA A 116 -9.17 -13.24 -1.97
N GLN A 117 -9.01 -12.11 -1.29
CA GLN A 117 -9.16 -10.78 -1.88
C GLN A 117 -8.17 -9.80 -1.29
N LEU A 118 -7.82 -8.81 -2.11
CA LEU A 118 -6.97 -7.69 -1.73
C LEU A 118 -7.80 -6.41 -1.83
N TYR A 119 -7.96 -5.71 -0.72
CA TYR A 119 -8.70 -4.46 -0.67
C TYR A 119 -7.76 -3.26 -0.72
N VAL A 120 -8.25 -2.15 -1.24
CA VAL A 120 -7.55 -0.87 -1.27
C VAL A 120 -8.60 0.23 -1.19
N THR A 121 -8.20 1.39 -0.69
CA THR A 121 -9.04 2.59 -0.75
C THR A 121 -8.28 3.68 -1.49
N TRP A 122 -9.01 4.53 -2.22
CA TRP A 122 -8.39 5.66 -2.91
C TRP A 122 -9.29 6.88 -2.91
N GLU A 123 -8.65 8.06 -3.00
CA GLU A 123 -9.36 9.31 -3.15
C GLU A 123 -10.11 9.35 -4.47
N PRO A 124 -11.39 9.74 -4.46
CA PRO A 124 -12.15 9.86 -5.70
C PRO A 124 -11.67 11.06 -6.53
N GLY A 125 -12.03 11.06 -7.80
CA GLY A 125 -11.73 12.15 -8.72
C GLY A 125 -10.58 11.85 -9.66
N GLU A 126 -10.42 12.72 -10.65
CA GLU A 126 -9.43 12.54 -11.72
C GLU A 126 -7.98 12.64 -11.23
N ASP A 127 -7.76 13.42 -10.16
CA ASP A 127 -6.43 13.62 -9.57
C ASP A 127 -6.02 12.51 -8.61
N GLY A 128 -6.95 11.59 -8.28
CA GLY A 128 -6.67 10.48 -7.40
C GLY A 128 -6.04 9.29 -8.13
N PRO A 129 -5.63 8.27 -7.38
CA PRO A 129 -4.94 7.11 -7.95
C PRO A 129 -5.88 6.03 -8.51
N GLY A 130 -7.17 6.31 -8.66
CA GLY A 130 -8.17 5.31 -9.09
C GLY A 130 -7.83 4.63 -10.40
N ALA A 131 -7.42 5.40 -11.42
CA ALA A 131 -7.06 4.84 -12.72
C ALA A 131 -5.88 3.87 -12.62
N PHE A 132 -4.93 4.14 -11.74
CA PHE A 132 -3.79 3.25 -11.49
C PHE A 132 -4.29 1.89 -10.95
N TYR A 133 -5.14 1.92 -9.93
CA TYR A 133 -5.67 0.68 -9.35
C TYR A 133 -6.58 -0.07 -10.30
N GLU A 134 -7.42 0.63 -11.06
CA GLU A 134 -8.30 -0.01 -12.04
C GLU A 134 -7.51 -0.70 -13.15
N ARG A 135 -6.40 -0.11 -13.60
CA ARG A 135 -5.52 -0.75 -14.58
C ARG A 135 -4.89 -2.03 -14.05
N LEU A 136 -4.72 -2.16 -12.74
CA LEU A 136 -4.20 -3.37 -12.10
C LEU A 136 -5.28 -4.43 -11.85
N GLY A 137 -6.53 -4.13 -12.19
CA GLY A 137 -7.64 -5.07 -12.08
C GLY A 137 -8.54 -4.87 -10.88
N PHE A 138 -8.29 -3.84 -10.07
CA PHE A 138 -9.20 -3.52 -8.96
C PHE A 138 -10.51 -2.99 -9.49
N ARG A 139 -11.60 -3.36 -8.81
CA ARG A 139 -12.92 -2.84 -9.10
C ARG A 139 -13.52 -2.19 -7.86
N PRO A 140 -14.26 -1.08 -8.02
CA PRO A 140 -15.00 -0.51 -6.89
C PRO A 140 -16.03 -1.50 -6.35
N THR A 141 -16.15 -1.57 -5.02
CA THR A 141 -17.14 -2.44 -4.37
C THR A 141 -18.50 -1.79 -4.24
N GLY A 142 -18.59 -0.48 -4.41
CA GLY A 142 -19.77 0.31 -4.07
C GLY A 142 -19.73 0.86 -2.65
N GLU A 143 -18.79 0.38 -1.83
CA GLU A 143 -18.60 0.88 -0.47
C GLU A 143 -17.70 2.11 -0.46
N THR A 144 -17.80 2.90 0.62
CA THR A 144 -16.87 3.99 0.90
C THR A 144 -16.27 3.79 2.29
N SER A 145 -15.05 4.28 2.46
CA SER A 145 -14.37 4.36 3.75
C SER A 145 -14.01 5.82 3.98
N GLY A 146 -14.76 6.49 4.87
CA GLY A 146 -14.73 7.94 4.89
C GLY A 146 -15.14 8.49 3.52
N ASP A 147 -14.29 9.33 2.94
CA ASP A 147 -14.51 9.90 1.61
C ASP A 147 -13.88 9.05 0.49
N GLN A 148 -13.24 7.94 0.84
CA GLN A 148 -12.51 7.15 -0.14
C GLN A 148 -13.36 6.03 -0.73
N ILE A 149 -13.08 5.72 -1.99
CA ILE A 149 -13.67 4.59 -2.70
C ILE A 149 -12.96 3.31 -2.23
N VAL A 150 -13.75 2.28 -1.94
CA VAL A 150 -13.21 0.95 -1.62
C VAL A 150 -13.13 0.13 -2.91
N GLY A 151 -11.95 -0.38 -3.19
CA GLY A 151 -11.73 -1.28 -4.33
C GLY A 151 -11.27 -2.66 -3.87
N VAL A 152 -11.46 -3.65 -4.73
CA VAL A 152 -11.11 -5.03 -4.43
C VAL A 152 -10.53 -5.72 -5.66
N LEU A 153 -9.55 -6.59 -5.41
CA LEU A 153 -8.96 -7.47 -6.40
C LEU A 153 -9.09 -8.92 -5.91
N ASP A 154 -9.64 -9.78 -6.72
CA ASP A 154 -9.70 -11.20 -6.39
C ASP A 154 -8.32 -11.85 -6.57
N LEU A 155 -7.93 -12.68 -5.62
CA LEU A 155 -6.62 -13.32 -5.61
C LEU A 155 -6.64 -14.77 -6.11
#